data_e87355608b58339e42d1392eb3ac048c
#
_entry.id   e87355608b58339e42d1392eb3ac048c
#
_cell.length_a   1.000
_cell.length_b   1.000
_cell.length_c   1.000
_cell.angle_alpha   90.00
_cell.angle_beta   90.00
_cell.angle_gamma   90.00
#
_symmetry.space_group_name_H-M   'P 1'
#
loop_
_entity.id
_entity.type
_entity.pdbx_description
1 polymer ?
#
loop_
_entity_poly.entity_id
_entity_poly.type
_entity_poly.pdbx_seq_one_letter_code
_entity_poly.pdbx_strand_id
1 'polypeptide(L)'
;MNTASLHQYPYIRLIIPWIAGVFCGDWFFDQSTELFWSILNFGLFAGLCIALYFLKRRSLRWCFGISVFALCFAGGWLGITCQLKQTVYDFPEKEAVYRVRLTDTPETKERTLLCRVLLKELRDSSGVCPIGRKAILYLQKDSLFTLLKLGDKQLKIGDELLVSARIAPPANGGNFDEFDYARYLMRHGISGTGYVASGKWALWSPSIRYTAMFCQEKVINLYRKLGFEGDELAVLSALTVGEKTDLSDSIRESYSVSGASHVLALSGLHIGLLYALLFLLLKPLARKWQAGRYFRSVLLLVLLWSFAFFTGLSPSVVRSVSMFSVLAIAELFGRQSLTLNTLAATAWVMLFVNPAWLFDVGFQLSFLAVLSILMIQKPVYQLLPVKSRIGKYVWGLMSVSIAAQIGTAPLVMLYFSRFSTHFLLTNLVVIPLVTVTLYAAVLMLLLTPLPAVQFVMAGAVRFLLKVLNDFVRWVEQLPYASLDGIWLYRLEVLGIYIFLLLFLPVVSGHLSHGHALV
;
A
#
# COMPACT_ATOMS: atom_id res chain seq x y z
N MET A 1 -29.20 -6.35 7.85
CA MET A 1 -29.28 -5.20 6.92
C MET A 1 -30.59 -5.33 6.14
N ASN A 2 -31.53 -4.41 6.32
CA ASN A 2 -32.77 -4.40 5.52
C ASN A 2 -32.44 -4.17 4.05
N THR A 3 -33.08 -4.85 3.12
CA THR A 3 -32.91 -4.72 1.67
C THR A 3 -33.00 -3.27 1.16
N ALA A 4 -33.73 -2.40 1.85
CA ALA A 4 -33.81 -0.96 1.58
C ALA A 4 -32.44 -0.23 1.77
N SER A 5 -31.54 -0.74 2.60
CA SER A 5 -30.24 -0.09 2.88
C SER A 5 -29.19 -0.35 1.80
N LEU A 6 -29.25 -1.47 1.07
CA LEU A 6 -28.30 -1.81 0.00
C LEU A 6 -28.43 -0.89 -1.24
N HIS A 7 -29.61 -0.28 -1.47
CA HIS A 7 -29.79 0.71 -2.54
C HIS A 7 -29.00 2.00 -2.30
N GLN A 8 -28.64 2.29 -1.05
CA GLN A 8 -27.85 3.48 -0.68
C GLN A 8 -26.36 3.33 -0.98
N TYR A 9 -25.88 2.09 -1.25
CA TYR A 9 -24.47 1.77 -1.45
C TYR A 9 -24.20 1.11 -2.81
N PRO A 10 -24.33 1.85 -3.95
CA PRO A 10 -24.21 1.27 -5.27
C PRO A 10 -22.83 0.63 -5.54
N TYR A 11 -21.73 1.24 -5.04
CA TYR A 11 -20.40 0.72 -5.29
C TYR A 11 -20.09 -0.57 -4.52
N ILE A 12 -20.73 -0.81 -3.37
CA ILE A 12 -20.62 -2.10 -2.66
C ILE A 12 -21.18 -3.23 -3.54
N ARG A 13 -22.26 -2.96 -4.27
CA ARG A 13 -22.89 -3.95 -5.16
C ARG A 13 -22.03 -4.27 -6.39
N LEU A 14 -21.22 -3.32 -6.85
CA LEU A 14 -20.34 -3.49 -8.01
C LEU A 14 -19.01 -4.15 -7.64
N ILE A 15 -18.47 -3.82 -6.45
CA ILE A 15 -17.17 -4.34 -6.04
C ILE A 15 -17.19 -5.82 -5.67
N ILE A 16 -18.28 -6.32 -5.10
CA ILE A 16 -18.40 -7.73 -4.70
C ILE A 16 -18.23 -8.67 -5.90
N PRO A 17 -19.00 -8.54 -7.01
CA PRO A 17 -18.80 -9.40 -8.18
C PRO A 17 -17.45 -9.17 -8.85
N TRP A 18 -16.93 -7.93 -8.83
CA TRP A 18 -15.59 -7.63 -9.34
C TRP A 18 -14.52 -8.41 -8.60
N ILE A 19 -14.52 -8.37 -7.25
CA ILE A 19 -13.59 -9.14 -6.40
C ILE A 19 -13.73 -10.64 -6.66
N ALA A 20 -14.97 -11.14 -6.74
CA ALA A 20 -15.22 -12.56 -7.04
C ALA A 20 -14.66 -12.95 -8.41
N GLY A 21 -14.83 -12.10 -9.42
CA GLY A 21 -14.27 -12.31 -10.76
C GLY A 21 -12.75 -12.32 -10.76
N VAL A 22 -12.10 -11.38 -10.06
CA VAL A 22 -10.64 -11.34 -9.90
C VAL A 22 -10.13 -12.60 -9.19
N PHE A 23 -10.79 -13.01 -8.11
CA PHE A 23 -10.39 -14.19 -7.34
C PHE A 23 -10.54 -15.47 -8.18
N CYS A 24 -11.67 -15.67 -8.84
CA CYS A 24 -11.88 -16.83 -9.71
C CYS A 24 -10.95 -16.82 -10.93
N GLY A 25 -10.75 -15.65 -11.56
CA GLY A 25 -9.84 -15.52 -12.68
C GLY A 25 -8.39 -15.84 -12.33
N ASP A 26 -7.95 -15.45 -11.13
CA ASP A 26 -6.64 -15.84 -10.62
C ASP A 26 -6.59 -17.34 -10.29
N TRP A 27 -7.59 -17.87 -9.59
CA TRP A 27 -7.62 -19.28 -9.17
C TRP A 27 -7.56 -20.25 -10.35
N PHE A 28 -8.34 -19.99 -11.41
CA PHE A 28 -8.42 -20.83 -12.60
C PHE A 28 -7.41 -20.46 -13.69
N PHE A 29 -6.51 -19.50 -13.43
CA PHE A 29 -5.49 -19.12 -14.40
C PHE A 29 -4.45 -20.22 -14.56
N ASP A 30 -4.26 -20.64 -15.80
CA ASP A 30 -3.15 -21.47 -16.25
C ASP A 30 -2.41 -20.76 -17.39
N GLN A 31 -1.16 -21.12 -17.67
CA GLN A 31 -0.37 -20.54 -18.77
C GLN A 31 -1.02 -20.76 -20.14
N SER A 32 -1.74 -21.90 -20.29
CA SER A 32 -2.53 -22.23 -21.47
C SER A 32 -3.85 -21.47 -21.59
N THR A 33 -4.28 -20.71 -20.52
CA THR A 33 -5.56 -20.01 -20.50
C THR A 33 -5.70 -19.08 -21.71
N GLU A 34 -6.70 -19.36 -22.55
CA GLU A 34 -6.98 -18.54 -23.72
C GLU A 34 -7.68 -17.23 -23.31
N LEU A 35 -7.04 -16.12 -23.58
CA LEU A 35 -7.60 -14.77 -23.35
C LEU A 35 -8.90 -14.54 -24.13
N PHE A 36 -9.04 -15.24 -25.28
CA PHE A 36 -10.21 -15.15 -26.15
C PHE A 36 -11.52 -15.41 -25.41
N TRP A 37 -11.60 -16.47 -24.61
CA TRP A 37 -12.84 -16.81 -23.88
C TRP A 37 -13.20 -15.77 -22.81
N SER A 38 -12.20 -15.17 -22.16
CA SER A 38 -12.42 -14.10 -21.20
C SER A 38 -12.96 -12.83 -21.86
N ILE A 39 -12.43 -12.46 -23.05
CA ILE A 39 -12.90 -11.32 -23.85
C ILE A 39 -14.33 -11.60 -24.38
N LEU A 40 -14.58 -12.81 -24.87
CA LEU A 40 -15.89 -13.20 -25.39
C LEU A 40 -16.98 -13.12 -24.30
N ASN A 41 -16.71 -13.67 -23.11
CA ASN A 41 -17.63 -13.59 -21.98
C ASN A 41 -17.92 -12.14 -21.56
N PHE A 42 -16.88 -11.30 -21.45
CA PHE A 42 -17.06 -9.88 -21.14
C PHE A 42 -17.89 -9.18 -22.21
N GLY A 43 -17.62 -9.39 -23.49
CA GLY A 43 -18.37 -8.84 -24.61
C GLY A 43 -19.84 -9.27 -24.64
N LEU A 44 -20.11 -10.56 -24.36
CA LEU A 44 -21.46 -11.12 -24.26
C LEU A 44 -22.28 -10.41 -23.16
N PHE A 45 -21.73 -10.31 -21.94
CA PHE A 45 -22.44 -9.63 -20.85
C PHE A 45 -22.57 -8.12 -21.07
N ALA A 46 -21.60 -7.47 -21.70
CA ALA A 46 -21.71 -6.07 -22.10
C ALA A 46 -22.83 -5.86 -23.12
N GLY A 47 -22.90 -6.70 -24.16
CA GLY A 47 -23.98 -6.68 -25.14
C GLY A 47 -25.35 -6.93 -24.52
N LEU A 48 -25.43 -7.88 -23.58
CA LEU A 48 -26.67 -8.17 -22.83
C LEU A 48 -27.11 -6.97 -21.98
N CYS A 49 -26.19 -6.31 -21.27
CA CYS A 49 -26.50 -5.10 -20.52
C CYS A 49 -27.04 -3.99 -21.42
N ILE A 50 -26.40 -3.76 -22.56
CA ILE A 50 -26.83 -2.75 -23.53
C ILE A 50 -28.23 -3.09 -24.07
N ALA A 51 -28.46 -4.33 -24.48
CA ALA A 51 -29.76 -4.79 -25.00
C ALA A 51 -30.89 -4.60 -23.96
N LEU A 52 -30.66 -5.03 -22.72
CA LEU A 52 -31.62 -4.89 -21.62
C LEU A 52 -31.88 -3.43 -21.22
N TYR A 53 -30.87 -2.56 -21.31
CA TYR A 53 -31.02 -1.13 -21.08
C TYR A 53 -32.01 -0.48 -22.07
N PHE A 54 -31.91 -0.82 -23.38
CA PHE A 54 -32.78 -0.28 -24.41
C PHE A 54 -34.19 -0.88 -24.42
N LEU A 55 -34.35 -2.13 -23.94
CA LEU A 55 -35.66 -2.79 -23.92
C LEU A 55 -36.69 -2.15 -22.98
N LYS A 56 -36.29 -1.35 -21.99
CA LYS A 56 -37.09 -0.54 -21.04
C LYS A 56 -38.32 -1.25 -20.40
N ARG A 57 -38.45 -2.58 -20.52
CA ARG A 57 -39.57 -3.35 -19.94
C ARG A 57 -39.42 -3.48 -18.43
N ARG A 58 -40.48 -3.09 -17.67
CA ARG A 58 -40.46 -3.18 -16.17
C ARG A 58 -40.20 -4.59 -15.67
N SER A 59 -40.73 -5.62 -16.33
CA SER A 59 -40.54 -7.03 -15.98
C SER A 59 -39.08 -7.51 -16.10
N LEU A 60 -38.23 -6.84 -16.90
CA LEU A 60 -36.84 -7.23 -17.15
C LEU A 60 -35.81 -6.43 -16.31
N ARG A 61 -36.25 -5.56 -15.41
CA ARG A 61 -35.32 -4.76 -14.57
C ARG A 61 -34.43 -5.61 -13.68
N TRP A 62 -34.91 -6.74 -13.19
CA TRP A 62 -34.09 -7.67 -12.40
C TRP A 62 -33.03 -8.36 -13.27
N CYS A 63 -33.35 -8.71 -14.54
CA CYS A 63 -32.38 -9.24 -15.49
C CYS A 63 -31.25 -8.24 -15.78
N PHE A 64 -31.58 -6.94 -15.92
CA PHE A 64 -30.57 -5.89 -16.04
C PHE A 64 -29.65 -5.85 -14.83
N GLY A 65 -30.17 -5.95 -13.61
CA GLY A 65 -29.37 -6.01 -12.38
C GLY A 65 -28.40 -7.21 -12.35
N ILE A 66 -28.89 -8.39 -12.76
CA ILE A 66 -28.06 -9.59 -12.85
C ILE A 66 -27.01 -9.46 -13.96
N SER A 67 -27.37 -8.89 -15.12
CA SER A 67 -26.40 -8.71 -16.22
C SER A 67 -25.28 -7.73 -15.85
N VAL A 68 -25.57 -6.66 -15.09
CA VAL A 68 -24.54 -5.76 -14.55
C VAL A 68 -23.63 -6.50 -13.57
N PHE A 69 -24.18 -7.34 -12.70
CA PHE A 69 -23.42 -8.16 -11.77
C PHE A 69 -22.47 -9.13 -12.52
N ALA A 70 -23.01 -9.82 -13.54
CA ALA A 70 -22.23 -10.71 -14.39
C ALA A 70 -21.16 -9.98 -15.20
N LEU A 71 -21.46 -8.76 -15.69
CA LEU A 71 -20.49 -7.92 -16.37
C LEU A 71 -19.34 -7.49 -15.46
N CYS A 72 -19.63 -7.11 -14.20
CA CYS A 72 -18.59 -6.78 -13.22
C CYS A 72 -17.73 -8.00 -12.89
N PHE A 73 -18.34 -9.19 -12.73
CA PHE A 73 -17.61 -10.44 -12.52
C PHE A 73 -16.70 -10.76 -13.71
N ALA A 74 -17.24 -10.73 -14.94
CA ALA A 74 -16.45 -10.99 -16.16
C ALA A 74 -15.34 -9.95 -16.36
N GLY A 75 -15.58 -8.68 -15.98
CA GLY A 75 -14.58 -7.61 -16.02
C GLY A 75 -13.43 -7.85 -15.05
N GLY A 76 -13.71 -8.27 -13.81
CA GLY A 76 -12.70 -8.67 -12.84
C GLY A 76 -11.87 -9.87 -13.31
N TRP A 77 -12.56 -10.89 -13.84
CA TRP A 77 -11.91 -12.08 -14.42
C TRP A 77 -11.00 -11.70 -15.59
N LEU A 78 -11.50 -10.97 -16.57
CA LEU A 78 -10.72 -10.51 -17.72
C LEU A 78 -9.51 -9.68 -17.28
N GLY A 79 -9.70 -8.73 -16.35
CA GLY A 79 -8.65 -7.84 -15.88
C GLY A 79 -7.46 -8.61 -15.31
N ILE A 80 -7.71 -9.57 -14.39
CA ILE A 80 -6.64 -10.37 -13.79
C ILE A 80 -6.00 -11.32 -14.81
N THR A 81 -6.79 -11.95 -15.70
CA THR A 81 -6.27 -12.82 -16.74
C THR A 81 -5.35 -12.06 -17.70
N CYS A 82 -5.73 -10.86 -18.13
CA CYS A 82 -4.88 -9.99 -18.95
C CYS A 82 -3.56 -9.67 -18.25
N GLN A 83 -3.62 -9.32 -16.98
CA GLN A 83 -2.43 -8.98 -16.21
C GLN A 83 -1.48 -10.16 -16.03
N LEU A 84 -2.00 -11.33 -15.64
CA LEU A 84 -1.19 -12.52 -15.47
C LEU A 84 -0.61 -13.01 -16.81
N LYS A 85 -1.38 -12.96 -17.90
CA LYS A 85 -0.90 -13.33 -19.23
C LYS A 85 0.26 -12.45 -19.71
N GLN A 86 0.27 -11.17 -19.32
CA GLN A 86 1.40 -10.28 -19.60
C GLN A 86 2.70 -10.69 -18.89
N THR A 87 2.66 -11.52 -17.84
CA THR A 87 3.86 -11.99 -17.15
C THR A 87 4.43 -13.28 -17.75
N VAL A 88 3.63 -13.99 -18.54
CA VAL A 88 4.10 -15.20 -19.21
C VAL A 88 5.02 -14.81 -20.36
N TYR A 89 6.24 -15.35 -20.34
CA TYR A 89 7.24 -15.14 -21.39
C TYR A 89 8.16 -16.36 -21.49
N ASP A 90 8.41 -16.80 -22.71
CA ASP A 90 9.30 -17.94 -22.98
C ASP A 90 10.74 -17.45 -23.09
N PHE A 91 11.51 -17.66 -22.03
CA PHE A 91 12.93 -17.30 -21.98
C PHE A 91 13.78 -18.35 -22.67
N PRO A 92 14.92 -17.95 -23.27
CA PRO A 92 15.89 -18.90 -23.82
C PRO A 92 16.40 -19.86 -22.74
N GLU A 93 16.49 -21.16 -23.06
CA GLU A 93 17.01 -22.16 -22.14
C GLU A 93 18.50 -21.99 -21.82
N LYS A 94 19.24 -21.37 -22.74
CA LYS A 94 20.68 -21.09 -22.61
C LYS A 94 20.92 -19.70 -22.00
N GLU A 95 22.14 -19.51 -21.49
CA GLU A 95 22.59 -18.17 -21.10
C GLU A 95 22.51 -17.20 -22.29
N ALA A 96 21.92 -16.04 -22.05
CA ALA A 96 21.82 -14.98 -23.03
C ALA A 96 22.22 -13.64 -22.42
N VAL A 97 22.55 -12.67 -23.26
CA VAL A 97 22.92 -11.32 -22.82
C VAL A 97 21.67 -10.44 -22.83
N TYR A 98 21.39 -9.84 -21.69
CA TYR A 98 20.25 -8.93 -21.52
C TYR A 98 20.72 -7.52 -21.19
N ARG A 99 20.11 -6.53 -21.84
CA ARG A 99 20.16 -5.15 -21.37
C ARG A 99 19.00 -4.91 -20.42
N VAL A 100 19.32 -4.59 -19.18
CA VAL A 100 18.33 -4.43 -18.12
C VAL A 100 18.42 -3.05 -17.51
N ARG A 101 17.28 -2.53 -17.02
CA ARG A 101 17.20 -1.28 -16.25
C ARG A 101 16.72 -1.59 -14.83
N LEU A 102 17.42 -1.08 -13.83
CA LEU A 102 17.00 -1.17 -12.44
C LEU A 102 15.68 -0.41 -12.22
N THR A 103 14.69 -1.08 -11.67
CA THR A 103 13.37 -0.50 -11.36
C THR A 103 13.22 -0.12 -9.90
N ASP A 104 14.07 -0.67 -9.05
CA ASP A 104 14.06 -0.45 -7.60
C ASP A 104 15.49 -0.38 -7.06
N THR A 105 15.66 0.11 -5.83
CA THR A 105 16.96 0.12 -5.16
C THR A 105 17.41 -1.31 -4.90
N PRO A 106 18.64 -1.69 -5.28
CA PRO A 106 19.15 -3.04 -5.05
C PRO A 106 19.21 -3.38 -3.57
N GLU A 107 18.67 -4.54 -3.19
CA GLU A 107 18.71 -5.05 -1.81
C GLU A 107 19.96 -5.90 -1.59
N THR A 108 20.75 -5.52 -0.57
CA THR A 108 21.95 -6.28 -0.21
C THR A 108 21.59 -7.50 0.62
N LYS A 109 21.82 -8.71 0.09
CA LYS A 109 21.76 -9.98 0.82
C LYS A 109 23.18 -10.40 1.25
N GLU A 110 23.33 -11.48 2.00
CA GLU A 110 24.66 -11.92 2.48
C GLU A 110 25.67 -12.13 1.33
N ARG A 111 25.31 -12.89 0.32
CA ARG A 111 26.21 -13.29 -0.81
C ARG A 111 25.84 -12.67 -2.14
N THR A 112 24.66 -12.07 -2.25
CA THR A 112 24.12 -11.55 -3.51
C THR A 112 23.53 -10.16 -3.34
N LEU A 113 23.33 -9.48 -4.45
CA LEU A 113 22.57 -8.25 -4.58
C LEU A 113 21.28 -8.57 -5.34
N LEU A 114 20.12 -8.44 -4.67
CA LEU A 114 18.84 -8.63 -5.32
C LEU A 114 18.46 -7.37 -6.09
N CYS A 115 18.32 -7.49 -7.39
CA CYS A 115 17.96 -6.41 -8.30
C CYS A 115 16.62 -6.69 -8.97
N ARG A 116 15.64 -5.80 -8.77
CA ARG A 116 14.42 -5.79 -9.58
C ARG A 116 14.69 -5.00 -10.84
N VAL A 117 14.50 -5.62 -11.99
CA VAL A 117 14.90 -5.06 -13.28
C VAL A 117 13.78 -5.12 -14.31
N LEU A 118 13.81 -4.17 -15.24
CA LEU A 118 13.07 -4.23 -16.50
C LEU A 118 14.03 -4.72 -17.59
N LEU A 119 13.77 -5.89 -18.16
CA LEU A 119 14.47 -6.44 -19.31
C LEU A 119 14.08 -5.61 -20.53
N LYS A 120 15.01 -4.84 -21.09
CA LYS A 120 14.75 -4.02 -22.27
C LYS A 120 14.96 -4.79 -23.56
N GLU A 121 16.10 -5.46 -23.66
CA GLU A 121 16.56 -6.12 -24.88
C GLU A 121 17.20 -7.47 -24.52
N LEU A 122 16.93 -8.44 -25.35
CA LEU A 122 17.66 -9.70 -25.43
C LEU A 122 18.61 -9.62 -26.63
N ARG A 123 19.87 -9.95 -26.39
CA ARG A 123 20.87 -10.10 -27.44
C ARG A 123 21.21 -11.57 -27.59
N ASP A 124 20.74 -12.15 -28.66
CA ASP A 124 21.04 -13.53 -29.07
C ASP A 124 21.79 -13.53 -30.42
N SER A 125 22.27 -14.70 -30.83
CA SER A 125 22.90 -14.94 -32.13
C SER A 125 22.06 -14.47 -33.33
N SER A 126 20.74 -14.40 -33.17
CA SER A 126 19.75 -13.93 -34.15
C SER A 126 19.56 -12.41 -34.21
N GLY A 127 20.12 -11.64 -33.25
CA GLY A 127 19.99 -10.18 -33.20
C GLY A 127 19.57 -9.62 -31.86
N VAL A 128 19.03 -8.41 -31.88
CA VAL A 128 18.53 -7.70 -30.68
C VAL A 128 17.00 -7.69 -30.70
N CYS A 129 16.38 -8.34 -29.72
CA CYS A 129 14.92 -8.39 -29.57
C CYS A 129 14.47 -7.59 -28.35
N PRO A 130 13.51 -6.65 -28.48
CA PRO A 130 12.94 -5.95 -27.32
C PRO A 130 12.05 -6.90 -26.51
N ILE A 131 12.17 -6.89 -25.17
CA ILE A 131 11.38 -7.76 -24.29
C ILE A 131 10.32 -6.98 -23.50
N GLY A 132 10.71 -5.93 -22.77
CA GLY A 132 9.80 -5.12 -21.98
C GLY A 132 9.18 -5.85 -20.78
N ARG A 133 9.88 -6.82 -20.16
CA ARG A 133 9.39 -7.64 -19.03
C ARG A 133 10.18 -7.35 -17.77
N LYS A 134 9.52 -7.50 -16.61
CA LYS A 134 10.18 -7.37 -15.30
C LYS A 134 10.75 -8.71 -14.87
N ALA A 135 11.94 -8.68 -14.25
CA ALA A 135 12.60 -9.85 -13.70
C ALA A 135 13.28 -9.52 -12.36
N ILE A 136 13.59 -10.54 -11.58
CA ILE A 136 14.45 -10.46 -10.41
C ILE A 136 15.78 -11.10 -10.75
N LEU A 137 16.87 -10.35 -10.58
CA LEU A 137 18.22 -10.84 -10.78
C LEU A 137 18.99 -10.86 -9.46
N TYR A 138 19.66 -11.97 -9.18
CA TYR A 138 20.54 -12.13 -8.03
C TYR A 138 21.97 -12.00 -8.53
N LEU A 139 22.56 -10.80 -8.39
CA LEU A 139 23.95 -10.54 -8.77
C LEU A 139 24.88 -11.05 -7.66
N GLN A 140 25.85 -11.90 -8.00
CA GLN A 140 26.87 -12.33 -7.06
C GLN A 140 27.76 -11.14 -6.68
N LYS A 141 28.05 -10.97 -5.40
CA LYS A 141 29.02 -9.97 -4.92
C LYS A 141 30.42 -10.38 -5.33
N ASP A 142 31.12 -9.48 -6.01
CA ASP A 142 32.52 -9.65 -6.43
C ASP A 142 33.38 -8.46 -6.00
N SER A 143 34.66 -8.49 -6.37
CA SER A 143 35.61 -7.41 -6.12
C SER A 143 35.18 -6.09 -6.79
N LEU A 144 34.49 -6.18 -7.94
CA LEU A 144 33.92 -5.02 -8.65
C LEU A 144 32.82 -4.35 -7.80
N PHE A 145 32.01 -5.13 -7.08
CA PHE A 145 31.03 -4.61 -6.13
C PHE A 145 31.70 -3.85 -5.00
N THR A 146 32.84 -4.35 -4.51
CA THR A 146 33.63 -3.67 -3.47
C THR A 146 34.24 -2.38 -3.99
N LEU A 147 34.73 -2.36 -5.23
CA LEU A 147 35.25 -1.16 -5.90
C LEU A 147 34.17 -0.12 -6.18
N LEU A 148 32.97 -0.53 -6.58
CA LEU A 148 31.82 0.37 -6.79
C LEU A 148 31.30 0.95 -5.48
N LYS A 149 31.47 0.23 -4.34
CA LYS A 149 31.14 0.73 -3.02
C LYS A 149 32.19 1.70 -2.45
N LEU A 150 33.47 1.53 -2.84
CA LEU A 150 34.56 2.45 -2.48
C LEU A 150 34.58 3.73 -3.32
N GLY A 151 33.94 3.76 -4.48
CA GLY A 151 33.93 4.88 -5.42
C GLY A 151 32.58 5.53 -5.60
N ASP A 152 31.88 5.99 -4.55
CA ASP A 152 30.66 6.87 -4.62
C ASP A 152 29.55 6.45 -5.64
N LYS A 153 29.70 5.29 -6.27
CA LYS A 153 28.79 4.78 -7.32
C LYS A 153 28.07 3.52 -6.87
N GLN A 154 27.20 3.67 -5.85
CA GLN A 154 26.16 2.67 -5.62
C GLN A 154 25.24 2.59 -6.85
N LEU A 155 24.86 1.36 -7.24
CA LEU A 155 23.83 1.15 -8.26
C LEU A 155 22.53 1.82 -7.83
N LYS A 156 22.00 2.67 -8.71
CA LYS A 156 20.79 3.47 -8.45
C LYS A 156 19.65 3.02 -9.35
N ILE A 157 18.43 3.34 -8.95
CA ILE A 157 17.24 3.13 -9.79
C ILE A 157 17.45 3.82 -11.13
N GLY A 158 17.13 3.10 -12.22
CA GLY A 158 17.26 3.59 -13.59
C GLY A 158 18.60 3.29 -14.25
N ASP A 159 19.62 2.85 -13.49
CA ASP A 159 20.86 2.40 -14.09
C ASP A 159 20.61 1.24 -15.05
N GLU A 160 21.30 1.24 -16.18
CA GLU A 160 21.22 0.18 -17.17
C GLU A 160 22.45 -0.71 -17.05
N LEU A 161 22.19 -2.01 -16.96
CA LEU A 161 23.23 -3.03 -16.88
C LEU A 161 23.15 -3.94 -18.11
N LEU A 162 24.30 -4.42 -18.55
CA LEU A 162 24.41 -5.61 -19.39
C LEU A 162 24.67 -6.79 -18.47
N VAL A 163 23.86 -7.83 -18.59
CA VAL A 163 23.97 -9.03 -17.77
C VAL A 163 23.92 -10.26 -18.66
N SER A 164 24.84 -11.22 -18.41
CA SER A 164 24.79 -12.55 -19.02
C SER A 164 24.24 -13.51 -17.98
N ALA A 165 23.03 -14.03 -18.24
CA ALA A 165 22.35 -14.92 -17.29
C ALA A 165 21.41 -15.88 -18.01
N ARG A 166 21.11 -16.99 -17.35
CA ARG A 166 19.93 -17.82 -17.63
C ARG A 166 18.78 -17.29 -16.79
N ILE A 167 17.76 -16.77 -17.46
CA ILE A 167 16.50 -16.34 -16.81
C ILE A 167 15.47 -17.44 -17.04
N ALA A 168 14.77 -17.82 -15.96
CA ALA A 168 13.72 -18.83 -16.02
C ALA A 168 12.42 -18.27 -15.44
N PRO A 169 11.24 -18.76 -15.85
CA PRO A 169 10.00 -18.44 -15.19
C PRO A 169 10.09 -18.77 -13.69
N PRO A 170 9.39 -18.00 -12.82
CA PRO A 170 9.37 -18.31 -11.40
C PRO A 170 8.81 -19.70 -11.14
N ALA A 171 9.46 -20.49 -10.27
CA ALA A 171 9.04 -21.83 -9.89
C ALA A 171 8.98 -21.95 -8.36
N ASN A 172 8.12 -22.85 -7.87
CA ASN A 172 8.03 -23.21 -6.45
C ASN A 172 8.96 -24.38 -6.14
N GLY A 173 9.34 -24.54 -4.88
CA GLY A 173 10.19 -25.65 -4.42
C GLY A 173 9.51 -27.01 -4.43
N GLY A 174 8.17 -27.06 -4.53
CA GLY A 174 7.38 -28.29 -4.59
C GLY A 174 7.10 -28.95 -3.23
N ASN A 175 7.35 -28.24 -2.13
CA ASN A 175 7.02 -28.72 -0.78
C ASN A 175 5.52 -28.62 -0.50
N PHE A 176 5.01 -29.56 0.31
CA PHE A 176 3.62 -29.52 0.76
C PHE A 176 3.37 -28.25 1.61
N ASP A 177 2.27 -27.56 1.32
CA ASP A 177 1.84 -26.31 2.00
C ASP A 177 2.84 -25.14 1.90
N GLU A 178 3.72 -25.17 0.88
CA GLU A 178 4.66 -24.09 0.59
C GLU A 178 3.94 -22.83 0.11
N PHE A 179 4.48 -21.68 0.46
CA PHE A 179 4.01 -20.42 -0.10
C PHE A 179 4.21 -20.39 -1.62
N ASP A 180 3.14 -20.18 -2.37
CA ASP A 180 3.18 -20.09 -3.84
C ASP A 180 3.93 -18.82 -4.30
N TYR A 181 5.27 -18.93 -4.28
CA TYR A 181 6.16 -17.83 -4.63
C TYR A 181 6.09 -17.49 -6.13
N ALA A 182 5.88 -18.50 -6.97
CA ALA A 182 5.72 -18.29 -8.41
C ALA A 182 4.49 -17.43 -8.72
N ARG A 183 3.35 -17.77 -8.13
CA ARG A 183 2.11 -16.99 -8.26
C ARG A 183 2.23 -15.59 -7.65
N TYR A 184 2.90 -15.49 -6.52
CA TYR A 184 3.20 -14.20 -5.90
C TYR A 184 3.99 -13.28 -6.85
N LEU A 185 5.04 -13.78 -7.49
CA LEU A 185 5.85 -13.01 -8.44
C LEU A 185 5.04 -12.60 -9.69
N MET A 186 4.25 -13.53 -10.25
CA MET A 186 3.37 -13.24 -11.39
C MET A 186 2.37 -12.13 -11.07
N ARG A 187 1.74 -12.14 -9.89
CA ARG A 187 0.84 -11.06 -9.44
C ARG A 187 1.55 -9.71 -9.32
N HIS A 188 2.86 -9.71 -9.04
CA HIS A 188 3.70 -8.50 -9.02
C HIS A 188 4.24 -8.10 -10.40
N GLY A 189 3.84 -8.81 -11.45
CA GLY A 189 4.24 -8.53 -12.82
C GLY A 189 5.66 -8.99 -13.16
N ILE A 190 6.23 -9.91 -12.37
CA ILE A 190 7.58 -10.46 -12.57
C ILE A 190 7.47 -11.72 -13.44
N SER A 191 8.14 -11.68 -14.60
CA SER A 191 8.11 -12.74 -15.61
C SER A 191 9.21 -13.77 -15.43
N GLY A 192 10.31 -13.43 -14.76
CA GLY A 192 11.43 -14.35 -14.63
C GLY A 192 12.34 -14.03 -13.44
N THR A 193 13.11 -15.06 -13.05
CA THR A 193 14.17 -14.96 -12.05
C THR A 193 15.48 -15.49 -12.64
N GLY A 194 16.61 -14.88 -12.28
CA GLY A 194 17.91 -15.29 -12.79
C GLY A 194 19.03 -15.05 -11.79
N TYR A 195 20.08 -15.89 -11.87
CA TYR A 195 21.31 -15.70 -11.11
C TYR A 195 22.40 -15.23 -12.07
N VAL A 196 23.13 -14.20 -11.66
CA VAL A 196 24.22 -13.61 -12.43
C VAL A 196 25.53 -13.84 -11.65
N ALA A 197 26.42 -14.65 -12.23
CA ALA A 197 27.71 -14.94 -11.61
C ALA A 197 28.64 -13.72 -11.63
N SER A 198 29.65 -13.75 -10.80
CA SER A 198 30.72 -12.74 -10.75
C SER A 198 31.34 -12.54 -12.13
N GLY A 199 31.57 -11.28 -12.51
CA GLY A 199 32.13 -10.91 -13.81
C GLY A 199 31.19 -11.01 -15.03
N LYS A 200 29.94 -11.50 -14.85
CA LYS A 200 28.94 -11.61 -15.93
C LYS A 200 27.97 -10.41 -16.00
N TRP A 201 28.31 -9.30 -15.39
CA TRP A 201 27.53 -8.07 -15.48
C TRP A 201 28.42 -6.84 -15.59
N ALA A 202 27.93 -5.81 -16.26
CA ALA A 202 28.62 -4.53 -16.41
C ALA A 202 27.62 -3.38 -16.42
N LEU A 203 28.03 -2.21 -15.90
CA LEU A 203 27.25 -0.99 -16.01
C LEU A 203 27.29 -0.50 -17.47
N TRP A 204 26.12 -0.44 -18.12
CA TRP A 204 25.98 0.03 -19.49
C TRP A 204 25.83 1.54 -19.56
N SER A 205 24.90 2.09 -18.78
CA SER A 205 24.65 3.52 -18.73
C SER A 205 24.15 3.91 -17.35
N PRO A 206 24.72 4.95 -16.73
CA PRO A 206 24.18 5.49 -15.50
C PRO A 206 22.82 6.14 -15.78
N SER A 207 21.91 6.07 -14.81
CA SER A 207 20.58 6.67 -14.93
C SER A 207 20.66 8.18 -15.10
N ILE A 208 19.81 8.71 -15.97
CA ILE A 208 19.40 10.11 -15.87
C ILE A 208 18.62 10.20 -14.55
N ARG A 209 19.12 11.01 -13.60
CA ARG A 209 18.53 11.11 -12.25
C ARG A 209 17.02 11.33 -12.32
N TYR A 210 16.25 10.42 -11.77
CA TYR A 210 14.80 10.64 -11.60
C TYR A 210 14.62 11.85 -10.67
N THR A 211 13.85 12.83 -11.12
CA THR A 211 13.64 14.11 -10.40
C THR A 211 13.18 13.89 -8.95
N ALA A 212 12.33 12.89 -8.72
CA ALA A 212 11.84 12.54 -7.38
C ALA A 212 12.98 12.10 -6.45
N MET A 213 13.84 11.17 -6.88
CA MET A 213 14.98 10.69 -6.09
C MET A 213 16.00 11.79 -5.81
N PHE A 214 16.25 12.65 -6.78
CA PHE A 214 17.11 13.81 -6.59
C PHE A 214 16.57 14.75 -5.52
N CYS A 215 15.25 14.97 -5.50
CA CYS A 215 14.60 15.76 -4.47
C CYS A 215 14.67 15.09 -3.09
N GLN A 216 14.46 13.77 -3.02
CA GLN A 216 14.62 12.99 -1.77
C GLN A 216 16.05 13.07 -1.25
N GLU A 217 17.04 12.84 -2.10
CA GLU A 217 18.46 12.91 -1.75
C GLU A 217 18.86 14.31 -1.24
N LYS A 218 18.31 15.37 -1.84
CA LYS A 218 18.51 16.75 -1.35
C LYS A 218 17.95 16.95 0.06
N VAL A 219 16.75 16.43 0.33
CA VAL A 219 16.12 16.55 1.65
C VAL A 219 16.92 15.75 2.69
N ILE A 220 17.33 14.52 2.38
CA ILE A 220 18.14 13.70 3.28
C ILE A 220 19.50 14.36 3.56
N ASN A 221 20.14 14.93 2.53
CA ASN A 221 21.39 15.68 2.71
C ASN A 221 21.21 16.95 3.57
N LEU A 222 20.03 17.60 3.48
CA LEU A 222 19.70 18.70 4.38
C LEU A 222 19.57 18.20 5.83
N TYR A 223 18.94 17.05 6.07
CA TYR A 223 18.85 16.46 7.41
C TYR A 223 20.25 16.16 7.98
N ARG A 224 21.14 15.56 7.18
CA ARG A 224 22.55 15.33 7.60
C ARG A 224 23.26 16.63 7.97
N LYS A 225 23.08 17.71 7.17
CA LYS A 225 23.63 19.03 7.47
C LYS A 225 23.07 19.63 8.76
N LEU A 226 21.83 19.32 9.11
CA LEU A 226 21.19 19.73 10.38
C LEU A 226 21.58 18.87 11.57
N GLY A 227 22.49 17.88 11.36
CA GLY A 227 23.05 17.03 12.38
C GLY A 227 22.16 15.84 12.78
N PHE A 228 21.27 15.37 11.90
CA PHE A 228 20.58 14.08 12.11
C PHE A 228 21.49 12.94 11.67
N GLU A 229 21.62 11.91 12.50
CA GLU A 229 22.48 10.74 12.27
C GLU A 229 21.80 9.45 12.75
N GLY A 230 22.30 8.29 12.29
CA GLY A 230 21.86 6.97 12.76
C GLY A 230 20.35 6.74 12.65
N ASP A 231 19.77 6.17 13.71
CA ASP A 231 18.34 5.82 13.77
C ASP A 231 17.41 7.04 13.69
N GLU A 232 17.85 8.22 14.15
CA GLU A 232 17.05 9.45 14.07
C GLU A 232 16.89 9.89 12.61
N LEU A 233 17.99 9.89 11.83
CA LEU A 233 17.96 10.18 10.40
C LEU A 233 17.12 9.16 9.64
N ALA A 234 17.31 7.89 9.94
CA ALA A 234 16.60 6.79 9.27
C ALA A 234 15.07 6.89 9.49
N VAL A 235 14.64 7.09 10.74
CA VAL A 235 13.22 7.23 11.08
C VAL A 235 12.64 8.52 10.49
N LEU A 236 13.36 9.66 10.57
CA LEU A 236 12.91 10.92 9.96
C LEU A 236 12.73 10.79 8.44
N SER A 237 13.70 10.15 7.78
CA SER A 237 13.65 9.91 6.33
C SER A 237 12.48 8.99 5.94
N ALA A 238 12.23 7.95 6.73
CA ALA A 238 11.09 7.05 6.53
C ALA A 238 9.74 7.79 6.69
N LEU A 239 9.62 8.66 7.70
CA LEU A 239 8.40 9.39 8.02
C LEU A 239 8.07 10.52 7.02
N THR A 240 9.09 11.16 6.44
CA THR A 240 8.90 12.39 5.62
C THR A 240 9.06 12.15 4.13
N VAL A 241 10.07 11.41 3.70
CA VAL A 241 10.38 11.15 2.28
C VAL A 241 10.15 9.71 1.83
N GLY A 242 9.83 8.82 2.77
CA GLY A 242 9.53 7.41 2.47
C GLY A 242 10.77 6.53 2.25
N GLU A 243 11.97 7.04 2.52
CA GLU A 243 13.22 6.29 2.39
C GLU A 243 13.45 5.39 3.61
N LYS A 244 13.69 4.08 3.37
CA LYS A 244 13.78 3.05 4.42
C LYS A 244 15.09 2.26 4.39
N THR A 245 15.97 2.55 3.44
CA THR A 245 17.20 1.76 3.27
C THR A 245 18.14 1.88 4.46
N ASP A 246 18.16 3.04 5.12
CA ASP A 246 19.02 3.32 6.26
C ASP A 246 18.44 2.81 7.61
N LEU A 247 17.22 2.23 7.62
CA LEU A 247 16.63 1.67 8.84
C LEU A 247 17.39 0.41 9.26
N SER A 248 17.96 0.42 10.47
CA SER A 248 18.62 -0.75 11.06
C SER A 248 17.61 -1.87 11.36
N ASP A 249 18.08 -3.11 11.31
CA ASP A 249 17.21 -4.27 11.61
C ASP A 249 16.72 -4.22 13.07
N SER A 250 17.52 -3.67 13.98
CA SER A 250 17.11 -3.48 15.39
C SER A 250 15.92 -2.53 15.51
N ILE A 251 15.94 -1.38 14.82
CA ILE A 251 14.80 -0.43 14.81
C ILE A 251 13.56 -1.05 14.16
N ARG A 252 13.72 -1.77 13.05
CA ARG A 252 12.59 -2.47 12.39
C ARG A 252 11.95 -3.47 13.34
N GLU A 253 12.76 -4.23 14.08
CA GLU A 253 12.27 -5.22 15.06
C GLU A 253 11.57 -4.54 16.23
N SER A 254 12.17 -3.48 16.83
CA SER A 254 11.53 -2.73 17.92
C SER A 254 10.15 -2.21 17.54
N TYR A 255 10.02 -1.62 16.35
CA TYR A 255 8.73 -1.14 15.83
C TYR A 255 7.76 -2.29 15.49
N SER A 256 8.28 -3.46 15.12
CA SER A 256 7.47 -4.65 14.84
C SER A 256 6.88 -5.23 16.11
N VAL A 257 7.72 -5.47 17.12
CA VAL A 257 7.32 -6.02 18.43
C VAL A 257 6.33 -5.11 19.15
N SER A 258 6.58 -3.78 19.14
CA SER A 258 5.69 -2.80 19.76
C SER A 258 4.36 -2.62 19.02
N GLY A 259 4.20 -3.13 17.79
CA GLY A 259 3.00 -2.95 16.95
C GLY A 259 2.98 -1.61 16.19
N ALA A 260 4.09 -0.88 16.14
CA ALA A 260 4.22 0.40 15.45
C ALA A 260 4.82 0.29 14.03
N SER A 261 5.00 -0.91 13.46
CA SER A 261 5.57 -1.11 12.10
C SER A 261 4.90 -0.26 11.03
N HIS A 262 3.58 -0.03 11.17
CA HIS A 262 2.79 0.79 10.23
C HIS A 262 3.22 2.25 10.21
N VAL A 263 3.95 2.73 11.22
CA VAL A 263 4.47 4.11 11.33
C VAL A 263 5.74 4.28 10.49
N LEU A 264 6.63 3.28 10.43
CA LEU A 264 7.84 3.31 9.60
C LEU A 264 7.55 3.29 8.10
N ALA A 265 6.34 2.96 7.71
CA ALA A 265 5.88 3.13 6.34
C ALA A 265 5.06 4.41 6.24
N LEU A 266 5.26 5.19 5.18
CA LEU A 266 4.32 6.26 4.86
C LEU A 266 2.91 5.64 4.75
N SER A 267 2.09 5.91 5.75
CA SER A 267 0.78 5.28 5.93
C SER A 267 -0.37 6.23 5.60
N GLY A 268 -1.58 5.69 5.58
CA GLY A 268 -2.80 6.48 5.46
C GLY A 268 -2.92 7.59 6.51
N LEU A 269 -2.37 7.38 7.71
CA LEU A 269 -2.32 8.40 8.75
C LEU A 269 -1.49 9.62 8.30
N HIS A 270 -0.28 9.40 7.77
CA HIS A 270 0.60 10.48 7.30
C HIS A 270 -0.04 11.30 6.17
N ILE A 271 -0.65 10.62 5.20
CA ILE A 271 -1.37 11.29 4.10
C ILE A 271 -2.62 12.00 4.62
N GLY A 272 -3.32 11.42 5.60
CA GLY A 272 -4.46 12.04 6.27
C GLY A 272 -4.07 13.33 7.02
N LEU A 273 -2.94 13.33 7.72
CA LEU A 273 -2.40 14.51 8.38
C LEU A 273 -2.00 15.58 7.38
N LEU A 274 -1.33 15.19 6.29
CA LEU A 274 -0.98 16.10 5.20
C LEU A 274 -2.24 16.68 4.53
N TYR A 275 -3.23 15.84 4.24
CA TYR A 275 -4.52 16.28 3.70
C TYR A 275 -5.21 17.28 4.63
N ALA A 276 -5.27 16.99 5.93
CA ALA A 276 -5.88 17.88 6.93
C ALA A 276 -5.17 19.24 7.01
N LEU A 277 -3.82 19.24 7.00
CA LEU A 277 -3.01 20.45 6.97
C LEU A 277 -3.28 21.27 5.71
N LEU A 278 -3.18 20.66 4.54
CA LEU A 278 -3.43 21.33 3.26
C LEU A 278 -4.86 21.85 3.16
N PHE A 279 -5.84 21.05 3.60
CA PHE A 279 -7.24 21.45 3.65
C PHE A 279 -7.46 22.69 4.52
N LEU A 280 -6.82 22.74 5.70
CA LEU A 280 -6.89 23.86 6.61
C LEU A 280 -6.23 25.13 6.01
N LEU A 281 -5.04 24.98 5.42
CA LEU A 281 -4.31 26.09 4.78
C LEU A 281 -5.07 26.65 3.56
N LEU A 282 -5.72 25.79 2.79
CA LEU A 282 -6.47 26.17 1.59
C LEU A 282 -7.94 26.54 1.88
N LYS A 283 -8.39 26.44 3.14
CA LYS A 283 -9.76 26.80 3.53
C LYS A 283 -10.17 28.23 3.17
N PRO A 284 -9.31 29.26 3.27
CA PRO A 284 -9.66 30.63 2.89
C PRO A 284 -10.05 30.77 1.42
N LEU A 285 -9.43 29.98 0.50
CA LEU A 285 -9.72 30.02 -0.93
C LEU A 285 -11.18 29.63 -1.26
N ALA A 286 -11.74 28.70 -0.47
CA ALA A 286 -13.10 28.19 -0.67
C ALA A 286 -14.20 29.09 -0.08
N ARG A 287 -13.81 30.11 0.71
CA ARG A 287 -14.75 30.91 1.52
C ARG A 287 -15.49 31.98 0.72
N LYS A 288 -14.89 32.44 -0.38
CA LYS A 288 -15.42 33.63 -1.11
C LYS A 288 -16.26 33.29 -2.35
N TRP A 289 -16.00 32.17 -3.07
CA TRP A 289 -16.62 31.91 -4.37
C TRP A 289 -16.87 30.39 -4.55
N GLN A 290 -17.92 30.01 -5.29
CA GLN A 290 -18.14 28.61 -5.67
C GLN A 290 -16.94 28.04 -6.45
N ALA A 291 -16.39 28.82 -7.38
CA ALA A 291 -15.15 28.47 -8.11
C ALA A 291 -13.97 28.20 -7.16
N GLY A 292 -13.88 28.88 -6.01
CA GLY A 292 -12.85 28.66 -5.01
C GLY A 292 -12.89 27.25 -4.39
N ARG A 293 -14.05 26.63 -4.27
CA ARG A 293 -14.16 25.22 -3.82
C ARG A 293 -13.57 24.26 -4.84
N TYR A 294 -13.89 24.44 -6.12
CA TYR A 294 -13.31 23.63 -7.20
C TYR A 294 -11.78 23.80 -7.25
N PHE A 295 -11.32 25.05 -7.21
CA PHE A 295 -9.88 25.36 -7.21
C PHE A 295 -9.15 24.73 -6.03
N ARG A 296 -9.71 24.82 -4.81
CA ARG A 296 -9.16 24.15 -3.62
C ARG A 296 -9.04 22.65 -3.81
N SER A 297 -10.10 21.97 -4.27
CA SER A 297 -10.08 20.51 -4.43
C SER A 297 -9.10 20.08 -5.51
N VAL A 298 -9.02 20.80 -6.64
CA VAL A 298 -8.02 20.52 -7.69
C VAL A 298 -6.61 20.73 -7.15
N LEU A 299 -6.37 21.83 -6.41
CA LEU A 299 -5.05 22.10 -5.83
C LEU A 299 -4.67 21.05 -4.79
N LEU A 300 -5.60 20.60 -3.95
CA LEU A 300 -5.40 19.48 -3.02
C LEU A 300 -4.98 18.21 -3.75
N LEU A 301 -5.68 17.86 -4.84
CA LEU A 301 -5.33 16.68 -5.65
C LEU A 301 -3.91 16.81 -6.23
N VAL A 302 -3.59 17.96 -6.83
CA VAL A 302 -2.26 18.20 -7.40
C VAL A 302 -1.17 18.07 -6.32
N LEU A 303 -1.36 18.67 -5.15
CA LEU A 303 -0.38 18.62 -4.05
C LEU A 303 -0.22 17.20 -3.50
N LEU A 304 -1.32 16.45 -3.32
CA LEU A 304 -1.25 15.04 -2.84
C LEU A 304 -0.53 14.12 -3.84
N TRP A 305 -0.83 14.24 -5.13
CA TRP A 305 -0.15 13.44 -6.16
C TRP A 305 1.29 13.88 -6.37
N SER A 306 1.60 15.18 -6.23
CA SER A 306 2.99 15.67 -6.21
C SER A 306 3.77 15.08 -5.04
N PHE A 307 3.15 14.99 -3.85
CA PHE A 307 3.76 14.31 -2.70
C PHE A 307 3.94 12.81 -2.95
N ALA A 308 2.93 12.13 -3.54
CA ALA A 308 3.05 10.72 -3.91
C ALA A 308 4.21 10.49 -4.90
N PHE A 309 4.36 11.35 -5.89
CA PHE A 309 5.48 11.31 -6.83
C PHE A 309 6.82 11.57 -6.13
N PHE A 310 6.88 12.56 -5.26
CA PHE A 310 8.06 12.88 -4.45
C PHE A 310 8.51 11.69 -3.60
N THR A 311 7.57 10.93 -3.00
CA THR A 311 7.86 9.75 -2.18
C THR A 311 8.08 8.46 -2.98
N GLY A 312 8.25 8.55 -4.31
CA GLY A 312 8.54 7.43 -5.19
C GLY A 312 7.34 6.53 -5.51
N LEU A 313 6.10 7.06 -5.39
CA LEU A 313 4.85 6.33 -5.69
C LEU A 313 4.73 4.99 -4.94
N SER A 314 5.19 4.95 -3.69
CA SER A 314 5.11 3.71 -2.90
C SER A 314 3.65 3.22 -2.82
N PRO A 315 3.40 1.89 -2.86
CA PRO A 315 2.04 1.35 -2.90
C PRO A 315 1.13 1.86 -1.77
N SER A 316 1.67 2.05 -0.57
CA SER A 316 0.91 2.58 0.58
C SER A 316 0.48 4.02 0.38
N VAL A 317 1.38 4.88 -0.16
CA VAL A 317 1.07 6.29 -0.45
C VAL A 317 0.04 6.38 -1.57
N VAL A 318 0.22 5.63 -2.67
CA VAL A 318 -0.73 5.62 -3.80
C VAL A 318 -2.13 5.24 -3.33
N ARG A 319 -2.28 4.20 -2.50
CA ARG A 319 -3.58 3.82 -1.92
C ARG A 319 -4.21 4.96 -1.13
N SER A 320 -3.45 5.55 -0.23
CA SER A 320 -3.95 6.62 0.63
C SER A 320 -4.31 7.87 -0.17
N VAL A 321 -3.46 8.29 -1.09
CA VAL A 321 -3.74 9.44 -1.98
C VAL A 321 -4.96 9.17 -2.85
N SER A 322 -5.15 7.94 -3.36
CA SER A 322 -6.36 7.56 -4.10
C SER A 322 -7.62 7.67 -3.24
N MET A 323 -7.59 7.19 -1.98
CA MET A 323 -8.72 7.33 -1.03
C MET A 323 -9.06 8.80 -0.77
N PHE A 324 -8.05 9.63 -0.49
CA PHE A 324 -8.26 11.06 -0.26
C PHE A 324 -8.65 11.82 -1.52
N SER A 325 -8.23 11.35 -2.71
CA SER A 325 -8.67 11.89 -4.00
C SER A 325 -10.16 11.67 -4.22
N VAL A 326 -10.65 10.46 -3.96
CA VAL A 326 -12.09 10.16 -4.06
C VAL A 326 -12.89 10.99 -3.03
N LEU A 327 -12.35 11.18 -1.82
CA LEU A 327 -12.96 12.03 -0.80
C LEU A 327 -13.02 13.50 -1.27
N ALA A 328 -11.93 14.05 -1.80
CA ALA A 328 -11.88 15.42 -2.30
C ALA A 328 -12.85 15.65 -3.48
N ILE A 329 -12.98 14.65 -4.38
CA ILE A 329 -13.94 14.67 -5.48
C ILE A 329 -15.37 14.58 -4.93
N ALA A 330 -15.64 13.71 -3.95
CA ALA A 330 -16.97 13.57 -3.34
C ALA A 330 -17.42 14.88 -2.67
N GLU A 331 -16.50 15.66 -2.10
CA GLU A 331 -16.78 16.98 -1.52
C GLU A 331 -17.27 17.98 -2.57
N LEU A 332 -16.77 17.92 -3.81
CA LEU A 332 -17.25 18.76 -4.92
C LEU A 332 -18.74 18.54 -5.20
N PHE A 333 -19.23 17.30 -4.99
CA PHE A 333 -20.64 16.93 -5.15
C PHE A 333 -21.46 17.10 -3.86
N GLY A 334 -20.95 17.84 -2.87
CA GLY A 334 -21.65 18.09 -1.60
C GLY A 334 -21.70 16.89 -0.65
N ARG A 335 -20.90 15.85 -0.87
CA ARG A 335 -20.79 14.66 -0.03
C ARG A 335 -19.49 14.74 0.78
N GLN A 336 -19.62 14.94 2.09
CA GLN A 336 -18.48 15.31 2.95
C GLN A 336 -17.97 14.19 3.88
N SER A 337 -18.49 12.98 3.80
CA SER A 337 -18.09 11.92 4.74
C SER A 337 -17.47 10.72 4.03
N LEU A 338 -16.41 10.18 4.63
CA LEU A 338 -15.91 8.86 4.26
C LEU A 338 -16.99 7.82 4.64
N THR A 339 -17.63 7.25 3.65
CA THR A 339 -18.67 6.24 3.83
C THR A 339 -18.18 4.89 3.30
N LEU A 340 -18.86 3.82 3.68
CA LEU A 340 -18.64 2.49 3.11
C LEU A 340 -18.71 2.51 1.58
N ASN A 341 -19.59 3.34 1.02
CA ASN A 341 -19.72 3.47 -0.43
C ASN A 341 -18.51 4.17 -1.06
N THR A 342 -17.94 5.18 -0.41
CA THR A 342 -16.72 5.86 -0.85
C THR A 342 -15.51 4.93 -0.79
N LEU A 343 -15.42 4.13 0.29
CA LEU A 343 -14.39 3.10 0.42
C LEU A 343 -14.49 2.06 -0.70
N ALA A 344 -15.70 1.55 -0.95
CA ALA A 344 -15.96 0.59 -2.03
C ALA A 344 -15.67 1.17 -3.42
N ALA A 345 -16.03 2.45 -3.67
CA ALA A 345 -15.70 3.14 -4.92
C ALA A 345 -14.19 3.23 -5.12
N THR A 346 -13.43 3.59 -4.08
CA THR A 346 -11.97 3.67 -4.14
C THR A 346 -11.35 2.30 -4.43
N ALA A 347 -11.80 1.26 -3.72
CA ALA A 347 -11.33 -0.09 -3.95
C ALA A 347 -11.64 -0.56 -5.38
N TRP A 348 -12.84 -0.26 -5.88
CA TRP A 348 -13.25 -0.62 -7.24
C TRP A 348 -12.37 0.06 -8.30
N VAL A 349 -12.11 1.37 -8.17
CA VAL A 349 -11.23 2.11 -9.08
C VAL A 349 -9.80 1.55 -9.05
N MET A 350 -9.28 1.26 -7.87
CA MET A 350 -7.93 0.71 -7.73
C MET A 350 -7.82 -0.68 -8.33
N LEU A 351 -8.78 -1.57 -8.08
CA LEU A 351 -8.81 -2.92 -8.65
C LEU A 351 -9.15 -2.93 -10.15
N PHE A 352 -9.76 -1.86 -10.67
CA PHE A 352 -9.91 -1.68 -12.11
C PHE A 352 -8.58 -1.37 -12.79
N VAL A 353 -7.74 -0.54 -12.15
CA VAL A 353 -6.39 -0.20 -12.65
C VAL A 353 -5.43 -1.39 -12.53
N ASN A 354 -5.45 -2.08 -11.39
CA ASN A 354 -4.58 -3.23 -11.15
C ASN A 354 -5.32 -4.28 -10.30
N PRO A 355 -5.95 -5.29 -10.93
CA PRO A 355 -6.68 -6.35 -10.23
C PRO A 355 -5.83 -7.16 -9.25
N ALA A 356 -4.53 -7.35 -9.51
CA ALA A 356 -3.65 -8.12 -8.64
C ALA A 356 -3.39 -7.47 -7.27
N TRP A 357 -3.68 -6.18 -7.10
CA TRP A 357 -3.63 -5.55 -5.77
C TRP A 357 -4.58 -6.19 -4.75
N LEU A 358 -5.62 -6.90 -5.20
CA LEU A 358 -6.48 -7.68 -4.31
C LEU A 358 -5.68 -8.66 -3.43
N PHE A 359 -4.59 -9.21 -3.97
CA PHE A 359 -3.72 -10.18 -3.31
C PHE A 359 -2.52 -9.53 -2.59
N ASP A 360 -2.36 -8.21 -2.69
CA ASP A 360 -1.32 -7.47 -1.97
C ASP A 360 -1.70 -7.31 -0.50
N VAL A 361 -0.82 -7.77 0.39
CA VAL A 361 -1.05 -7.73 1.85
C VAL A 361 -1.30 -6.31 2.34
N GLY A 362 -0.56 -5.35 1.82
CA GLY A 362 -0.73 -3.96 2.19
C GLY A 362 -2.09 -3.40 1.74
N PHE A 363 -2.60 -3.80 0.55
CA PHE A 363 -3.94 -3.43 0.10
C PHE A 363 -5.00 -4.01 1.04
N GLN A 364 -4.91 -5.31 1.34
CA GLN A 364 -5.85 -5.99 2.22
C GLN A 364 -5.89 -5.34 3.61
N LEU A 365 -4.73 -5.17 4.25
CA LEU A 365 -4.64 -4.58 5.59
C LEU A 365 -5.15 -3.13 5.61
N SER A 366 -4.82 -2.33 4.59
CA SER A 366 -5.24 -0.92 4.53
C SER A 366 -6.76 -0.77 4.38
N PHE A 367 -7.38 -1.49 3.43
CA PHE A 367 -8.83 -1.41 3.22
C PHE A 367 -9.60 -2.03 4.38
N LEU A 368 -9.10 -3.12 4.94
CA LEU A 368 -9.74 -3.79 6.07
C LEU A 368 -9.65 -2.94 7.36
N ALA A 369 -8.53 -2.26 7.60
CA ALA A 369 -8.42 -1.32 8.73
C ALA A 369 -9.47 -0.21 8.63
N VAL A 370 -9.60 0.45 7.46
CA VAL A 370 -10.58 1.52 7.26
C VAL A 370 -12.01 0.97 7.35
N LEU A 371 -12.28 -0.19 6.74
CA LEU A 371 -13.59 -0.85 6.83
C LEU A 371 -13.97 -1.13 8.28
N SER A 372 -13.06 -1.69 9.06
CA SER A 372 -13.29 -2.01 10.48
C SER A 372 -13.46 -0.76 11.32
N ILE A 373 -12.70 0.30 11.09
CA ILE A 373 -12.90 1.59 11.76
C ILE A 373 -14.31 2.12 11.46
N LEU A 374 -14.75 2.12 10.20
CA LEU A 374 -16.08 2.60 9.81
C LEU A 374 -17.23 1.79 10.44
N MET A 375 -17.03 0.49 10.66
CA MET A 375 -18.06 -0.41 11.19
C MET A 375 -18.04 -0.52 12.72
N ILE A 376 -16.85 -0.55 13.33
CA ILE A 376 -16.65 -0.97 14.73
C ILE A 376 -16.34 0.22 15.64
N GLN A 377 -15.70 1.29 15.16
CA GLN A 377 -15.24 2.38 16.02
C GLN A 377 -16.38 3.04 16.80
N LYS A 378 -17.49 3.33 16.14
CA LYS A 378 -18.65 4.00 16.80
C LYS A 378 -19.27 3.14 17.90
N PRO A 379 -19.61 1.85 17.71
CA PRO A 379 -20.04 0.97 18.79
C PRO A 379 -19.04 0.90 19.95
N VAL A 380 -17.74 0.72 19.67
CA VAL A 380 -16.70 0.67 20.72
C VAL A 380 -16.61 1.98 21.48
N TYR A 381 -16.64 3.12 20.78
CA TYR A 381 -16.58 4.43 21.43
C TYR A 381 -17.76 4.65 22.41
N GLN A 382 -18.95 4.15 22.06
CA GLN A 382 -20.15 4.27 22.88
C GLN A 382 -20.16 3.40 24.15
N LEU A 383 -19.25 2.42 24.28
CA LEU A 383 -19.15 1.56 25.47
C LEU A 383 -18.83 2.34 26.75
N LEU A 384 -18.07 3.44 26.66
CA LEU A 384 -17.67 4.25 27.80
C LEU A 384 -18.18 5.70 27.66
N PRO A 385 -19.10 6.16 28.50
CA PRO A 385 -19.58 7.54 28.50
C PRO A 385 -18.60 8.49 29.17
N VAL A 386 -17.49 8.79 28.48
CA VAL A 386 -16.42 9.67 28.99
C VAL A 386 -16.88 11.14 28.95
N LYS A 387 -16.81 11.85 30.09
CA LYS A 387 -17.26 13.24 30.20
C LYS A 387 -16.15 14.26 29.93
N SER A 388 -14.91 13.99 30.36
CA SER A 388 -13.80 14.96 30.22
C SER A 388 -13.31 15.09 28.76
N ARG A 389 -12.84 16.28 28.38
CA ARG A 389 -12.30 16.52 27.03
C ARG A 389 -11.07 15.66 26.71
N ILE A 390 -10.16 15.54 27.66
CA ILE A 390 -8.93 14.73 27.53
C ILE A 390 -9.31 13.25 27.43
N GLY A 391 -10.21 12.78 28.31
CA GLY A 391 -10.69 11.40 28.28
C GLY A 391 -11.39 11.04 26.96
N LYS A 392 -12.19 11.96 26.37
CA LYS A 392 -12.82 11.76 25.05
C LYS A 392 -11.78 11.61 23.94
N TYR A 393 -10.70 12.39 23.98
CA TYR A 393 -9.60 12.28 23.03
C TYR A 393 -8.87 10.93 23.18
N VAL A 394 -8.46 10.59 24.40
CA VAL A 394 -7.77 9.32 24.70
C VAL A 394 -8.64 8.12 24.31
N TRP A 395 -9.90 8.11 24.76
CA TRP A 395 -10.83 7.02 24.43
C TRP A 395 -11.13 6.96 22.92
N GLY A 396 -11.19 8.11 22.26
CA GLY A 396 -11.31 8.20 20.80
C GLY A 396 -10.16 7.50 20.08
N LEU A 397 -8.90 7.77 20.47
CA LEU A 397 -7.73 7.10 19.92
C LEU A 397 -7.74 5.59 20.21
N MET A 398 -8.06 5.21 21.43
CA MET A 398 -8.16 3.80 21.82
C MET A 398 -9.23 3.06 21.01
N SER A 399 -10.42 3.65 20.87
CA SER A 399 -11.53 3.04 20.11
C SER A 399 -11.21 2.86 18.63
N VAL A 400 -10.47 3.79 18.01
CA VAL A 400 -9.98 3.65 16.64
C VAL A 400 -8.94 2.53 16.55
N SER A 401 -7.99 2.46 17.50
CA SER A 401 -6.95 1.44 17.53
C SER A 401 -7.54 0.04 17.73
N ILE A 402 -8.52 -0.10 18.63
CA ILE A 402 -9.25 -1.37 18.86
C ILE A 402 -9.98 -1.78 17.58
N ALA A 403 -10.73 -0.87 16.97
CA ALA A 403 -11.49 -1.15 15.76
C ALA A 403 -10.58 -1.59 14.60
N ALA A 404 -9.47 -0.89 14.38
CA ALA A 404 -8.48 -1.26 13.37
C ALA A 404 -7.87 -2.63 13.64
N GLN A 405 -7.48 -2.89 14.89
CA GLN A 405 -6.83 -4.14 15.30
C GLN A 405 -7.76 -5.35 15.16
N ILE A 406 -9.04 -5.24 15.56
CA ILE A 406 -10.03 -6.32 15.37
C ILE A 406 -10.11 -6.74 13.90
N GLY A 407 -10.10 -5.76 12.99
CA GLY A 407 -10.17 -6.08 11.56
C GLY A 407 -8.88 -6.60 10.97
N THR A 408 -7.73 -6.12 11.41
CA THR A 408 -6.44 -6.46 10.78
C THR A 408 -5.73 -7.64 11.44
N ALA A 409 -5.97 -7.90 12.74
CA ALA A 409 -5.26 -8.93 13.50
C ALA A 409 -5.30 -10.33 12.84
N PRO A 410 -6.43 -10.85 12.33
CA PRO A 410 -6.43 -12.18 11.70
C PRO A 410 -5.49 -12.27 10.50
N LEU A 411 -5.43 -11.23 9.65
CA LEU A 411 -4.50 -11.20 8.52
C LEU A 411 -3.05 -10.96 8.96
N VAL A 412 -2.81 -10.14 9.97
CA VAL A 412 -1.47 -9.92 10.52
C VAL A 412 -0.91 -11.24 11.08
N MET A 413 -1.70 -11.99 11.84
CA MET A 413 -1.30 -13.31 12.33
C MET A 413 -1.06 -14.30 11.19
N LEU A 414 -1.91 -14.30 10.15
CA LEU A 414 -1.75 -15.18 8.98
C LEU A 414 -0.46 -14.91 8.21
N TYR A 415 -0.12 -13.63 7.97
CA TYR A 415 1.01 -13.27 7.10
C TYR A 415 2.34 -13.13 7.85
N PHE A 416 2.29 -12.69 9.12
CA PHE A 416 3.50 -12.36 9.89
C PHE A 416 3.70 -13.26 11.09
N SER A 417 2.75 -14.16 11.39
CA SER A 417 2.80 -15.10 12.53
C SER A 417 3.06 -14.42 13.88
N ARG A 418 2.68 -13.13 14.00
CA ARG A 418 2.96 -12.27 15.14
C ARG A 418 1.74 -11.43 15.53
N PHE A 419 1.56 -11.24 16.84
CA PHE A 419 0.56 -10.33 17.39
C PHE A 419 1.18 -9.46 18.50
N SER A 420 1.17 -8.13 18.33
CA SER A 420 1.61 -7.20 19.38
C SER A 420 0.52 -7.04 20.43
N THR A 421 0.83 -7.32 21.69
CA THR A 421 -0.14 -7.24 22.79
C THR A 421 -0.30 -5.82 23.32
N HIS A 422 0.78 -5.02 23.27
CA HIS A 422 0.82 -3.65 23.81
C HIS A 422 0.43 -2.59 22.78
N PHE A 423 -0.21 -2.97 21.65
CA PHE A 423 -0.58 -2.06 20.57
C PHE A 423 -1.41 -0.84 21.03
N LEU A 424 -2.27 -1.00 22.05
CA LEU A 424 -3.07 0.11 22.60
C LEU A 424 -2.20 1.16 23.28
N LEU A 425 -1.26 0.72 24.11
CA LEU A 425 -0.30 1.60 24.78
C LEU A 425 0.59 2.29 23.76
N THR A 426 1.10 1.51 22.82
CA THR A 426 1.94 2.02 21.72
C THR A 426 1.21 3.08 20.91
N ASN A 427 0.03 2.79 20.41
CA ASN A 427 -0.72 3.71 19.57
C ASN A 427 -1.15 4.99 20.30
N LEU A 428 -1.44 4.89 21.60
CA LEU A 428 -1.81 6.05 22.42
C LEU A 428 -0.71 7.10 22.49
N VAL A 429 0.55 6.69 22.48
CA VAL A 429 1.72 7.58 22.58
C VAL A 429 2.31 7.86 21.20
N VAL A 430 2.52 6.83 20.40
CA VAL A 430 3.20 6.94 19.10
C VAL A 430 2.40 7.79 18.11
N ILE A 431 1.08 7.61 18.02
CA ILE A 431 0.26 8.37 17.04
C ILE A 431 0.32 9.89 17.28
N PRO A 432 0.07 10.42 18.50
CA PRO A 432 0.24 11.85 18.76
C PRO A 432 1.68 12.32 18.56
N LEU A 433 2.67 11.55 19.00
CA LEU A 433 4.07 11.93 18.91
C LEU A 433 4.55 12.01 17.45
N VAL A 434 4.19 11.03 16.62
CA VAL A 434 4.46 11.05 15.17
C VAL A 434 3.76 12.20 14.49
N THR A 435 2.52 12.51 14.90
CA THR A 435 1.77 13.66 14.36
C THR A 435 2.51 14.97 14.60
N VAL A 436 2.96 15.20 15.83
CA VAL A 436 3.73 16.40 16.19
C VAL A 436 5.08 16.42 15.47
N THR A 437 5.78 15.28 15.44
CA THR A 437 7.07 15.14 14.75
C THR A 437 6.95 15.45 13.25
N LEU A 438 5.91 14.94 12.59
CA LEU A 438 5.68 15.17 11.17
C LEU A 438 5.42 16.67 10.88
N TYR A 439 4.55 17.31 11.67
CA TYR A 439 4.28 18.75 11.48
C TYR A 439 5.51 19.61 11.81
N ALA A 440 6.27 19.26 12.83
CA ALA A 440 7.52 19.93 13.17
C ALA A 440 8.58 19.76 12.05
N ALA A 441 8.68 18.57 11.46
CA ALA A 441 9.58 18.29 10.34
C ALA A 441 9.17 19.08 9.08
N VAL A 442 7.88 19.15 8.76
CA VAL A 442 7.38 19.98 7.64
C VAL A 442 7.70 21.45 7.90
N LEU A 443 7.47 21.96 9.12
CA LEU A 443 7.79 23.33 9.49
C LEU A 443 9.30 23.59 9.40
N MET A 444 10.14 22.67 9.88
CA MET A 444 11.60 22.73 9.75
C MET A 444 12.06 22.87 8.28
N LEU A 445 11.42 22.12 7.36
CA LEU A 445 11.72 22.22 5.93
C LEU A 445 11.28 23.58 5.35
N LEU A 446 10.12 24.09 5.76
CA LEU A 446 9.63 25.41 5.33
C LEU A 446 10.51 26.55 5.85
N LEU A 447 11.18 26.37 6.98
CA LEU A 447 12.08 27.35 7.59
C LEU A 447 13.49 27.34 6.99
N THR A 448 13.74 26.62 5.90
CA THR A 448 15.05 26.63 5.19
C THR A 448 15.57 28.04 4.86
N PRO A 449 14.73 29.05 4.54
CA PRO A 449 15.21 30.42 4.35
C PRO A 449 15.73 31.11 5.61
N LEU A 450 15.45 30.58 6.81
CA LEU A 450 15.81 31.13 8.11
C LEU A 450 16.69 30.14 8.91
N PRO A 451 18.02 30.04 8.60
CA PRO A 451 18.86 28.96 9.11
C PRO A 451 18.94 28.86 10.64
N ALA A 452 18.96 30.01 11.35
CA ALA A 452 19.00 30.00 12.81
C ALA A 452 17.73 29.41 13.43
N VAL A 453 16.55 29.74 12.90
CA VAL A 453 15.27 29.21 13.37
C VAL A 453 15.12 27.74 12.98
N GLN A 454 15.56 27.39 11.75
CA GLN A 454 15.60 26.00 11.26
C GLN A 454 16.43 25.10 12.17
N PHE A 455 17.61 25.57 12.62
CA PHE A 455 18.48 24.82 13.51
C PHE A 455 17.84 24.56 14.88
N VAL A 456 17.15 25.54 15.47
CA VAL A 456 16.40 25.36 16.72
C VAL A 456 15.28 24.34 16.51
N MET A 457 14.54 24.44 15.39
CA MET A 457 13.48 23.50 15.08
C MET A 457 14.04 22.08 14.83
N ALA A 458 15.20 21.94 14.21
CA ALA A 458 15.90 20.65 14.06
C ALA A 458 16.21 20.01 15.41
N GLY A 459 16.63 20.82 16.40
CA GLY A 459 16.81 20.35 17.78
C GLY A 459 15.53 19.80 18.40
N ALA A 460 14.39 20.48 18.18
CA ALA A 460 13.09 20.02 18.65
C ALA A 460 12.67 18.70 17.96
N VAL A 461 12.82 18.61 16.63
CA VAL A 461 12.51 17.38 15.86
C VAL A 461 13.40 16.22 16.34
N ARG A 462 14.69 16.44 16.58
CA ARG A 462 15.61 15.43 17.09
C ARG A 462 15.16 14.91 18.45
N PHE A 463 14.79 15.82 19.37
CA PHE A 463 14.27 15.44 20.68
C PHE A 463 13.01 14.59 20.57
N LEU A 464 12.05 14.96 19.69
CA LEU A 464 10.83 14.18 19.47
C LEU A 464 11.11 12.79 18.91
N LEU A 465 12.06 12.68 17.96
CA LEU A 465 12.47 11.38 17.40
C LEU A 465 13.15 10.51 18.43
N LYS A 466 14.03 11.10 19.26
CA LYS A 466 14.66 10.38 20.36
C LYS A 466 13.62 9.82 21.32
N VAL A 467 12.67 10.66 21.78
CA VAL A 467 11.58 10.23 22.67
C VAL A 467 10.74 9.12 22.00
N LEU A 468 10.47 9.24 20.69
CA LEU A 468 9.73 8.24 19.93
C LEU A 468 10.46 6.88 19.92
N ASN A 469 11.76 6.90 19.56
CA ASN A 469 12.55 5.68 19.47
C ASN A 469 12.78 5.05 20.86
N ASP A 470 13.07 5.85 21.86
CA ASP A 470 13.26 5.37 23.25
C ASP A 470 11.96 4.76 23.80
N PHE A 471 10.81 5.37 23.51
CA PHE A 471 9.52 4.83 23.93
C PHE A 471 9.22 3.49 23.25
N VAL A 472 9.45 3.37 21.94
CA VAL A 472 9.23 2.12 21.19
C VAL A 472 10.14 0.99 21.71
N ARG A 473 11.44 1.28 21.97
CA ARG A 473 12.38 0.35 22.57
C ARG A 473 11.97 -0.05 23.99
N TRP A 474 11.45 0.90 24.76
CA TRP A 474 10.94 0.59 26.10
C TRP A 474 9.74 -0.37 26.03
N VAL A 475 8.79 -0.17 25.12
CA VAL A 475 7.64 -1.08 24.93
C VAL A 475 8.12 -2.47 24.49
N GLU A 476 9.13 -2.56 23.62
CA GLU A 476 9.72 -3.84 23.20
C GLU A 476 10.24 -4.67 24.38
N GLN A 477 10.79 -4.00 25.40
CA GLN A 477 11.34 -4.65 26.60
C GLN A 477 10.29 -5.09 27.61
N LEU A 478 9.03 -4.71 27.45
CA LEU A 478 7.95 -5.14 28.33
C LEU A 478 7.70 -6.64 28.18
N PRO A 479 7.31 -7.33 29.27
CA PRO A 479 6.99 -8.74 29.19
C PRO A 479 5.84 -8.98 28.22
N TYR A 480 5.96 -10.03 27.41
CA TYR A 480 4.95 -10.40 26.41
C TYR A 480 4.61 -9.27 25.42
N ALA A 481 5.57 -8.44 25.03
CA ALA A 481 5.34 -7.34 24.09
C ALA A 481 4.79 -7.81 22.74
N SER A 482 5.20 -9.00 22.30
CA SER A 482 4.59 -9.70 21.17
C SER A 482 4.38 -11.17 21.48
N LEU A 483 3.37 -11.75 20.83
CA LEU A 483 3.16 -13.18 20.75
C LEU A 483 3.61 -13.61 19.36
N ASP A 484 4.70 -14.37 19.31
CA ASP A 484 5.29 -14.87 18.06
C ASP A 484 4.94 -16.35 17.83
N GLY A 485 5.06 -16.82 16.58
CA GLY A 485 4.80 -18.21 16.24
C GLY A 485 3.31 -18.59 16.21
N ILE A 486 2.42 -17.61 16.00
CA ILE A 486 0.99 -17.86 15.84
C ILE A 486 0.75 -18.33 14.39
N TRP A 487 0.34 -19.59 14.24
CA TRP A 487 -0.01 -20.15 12.95
C TRP A 487 -1.51 -20.18 12.77
N LEU A 488 -2.00 -19.50 11.74
CA LEU A 488 -3.40 -19.54 11.33
C LEU A 488 -3.50 -20.03 9.88
N TYR A 489 -4.45 -20.92 9.62
CA TYR A 489 -4.78 -21.33 8.27
C TYR A 489 -5.77 -20.35 7.62
N ARG A 490 -5.78 -20.30 6.28
CA ARG A 490 -6.68 -19.41 5.51
C ARG A 490 -8.16 -19.63 5.84
N LEU A 491 -8.56 -20.90 6.10
CA LEU A 491 -9.94 -21.24 6.47
C LEU A 491 -10.31 -20.74 7.87
N GLU A 492 -9.38 -20.76 8.82
CA GLU A 492 -9.59 -20.24 10.17
C GLU A 492 -9.79 -18.71 10.14
N VAL A 493 -8.95 -18.02 9.36
CA VAL A 493 -9.09 -16.56 9.16
C VAL A 493 -10.43 -16.23 8.53
N LEU A 494 -10.87 -17.01 7.51
CA LEU A 494 -12.20 -16.84 6.92
C LEU A 494 -13.29 -17.05 7.97
N GLY A 495 -13.19 -18.10 8.80
CA GLY A 495 -14.11 -18.37 9.90
C GLY A 495 -14.19 -17.21 10.91
N ILE A 496 -13.03 -16.63 11.29
CA ILE A 496 -12.97 -15.46 12.18
C ILE A 496 -13.71 -14.27 11.55
N TYR A 497 -13.50 -13.98 10.26
CA TYR A 497 -14.21 -12.86 9.61
C TYR A 497 -15.70 -13.10 9.47
N ILE A 498 -16.13 -14.33 9.16
CA ILE A 498 -17.57 -14.68 9.15
C ILE A 498 -18.16 -14.48 10.55
N PHE A 499 -17.48 -14.94 11.60
CA PHE A 499 -17.92 -14.73 12.99
C PHE A 499 -18.03 -13.23 13.31
N LEU A 500 -17.01 -12.43 12.99
CA LEU A 500 -17.03 -10.99 13.20
C LEU A 500 -18.22 -10.32 12.48
N LEU A 501 -18.46 -10.67 11.21
CA LEU A 501 -19.57 -10.12 10.42
C LEU A 501 -20.95 -10.48 11.00
N LEU A 502 -21.10 -11.68 11.53
CA LEU A 502 -22.36 -12.13 12.15
C LEU A 502 -22.58 -11.52 13.54
N PHE A 503 -21.50 -11.33 14.31
CA PHE A 503 -21.57 -10.83 15.68
C PHE A 503 -21.72 -9.30 15.78
N LEU A 504 -21.11 -8.53 14.86
CA LEU A 504 -21.16 -7.06 14.86
C LEU A 504 -22.57 -6.46 14.87
N PRO A 505 -23.55 -6.94 14.08
CA PRO A 505 -24.91 -6.42 14.11
C PRO A 505 -25.62 -6.67 15.45
N VAL A 506 -25.32 -7.79 16.12
CA VAL A 506 -25.91 -8.14 17.41
C VAL A 506 -25.42 -7.17 18.48
N VAL A 507 -24.11 -6.90 18.53
CA VAL A 507 -23.51 -5.95 19.48
C VAL A 507 -24.03 -4.52 19.23
N SER A 508 -24.07 -4.08 17.97
CA SER A 508 -24.55 -2.73 17.64
C SER A 508 -26.05 -2.55 17.89
N GLY A 509 -26.86 -3.58 17.74
CA GLY A 509 -28.29 -3.58 18.02
C GLY A 509 -28.59 -3.44 19.51
N HIS A 510 -27.88 -4.17 20.37
CA HIS A 510 -28.07 -4.06 21.84
C HIS A 510 -27.63 -2.69 22.40
N LEU A 511 -26.55 -2.11 21.85
CA LEU A 511 -26.08 -0.77 22.27
C LEU A 511 -27.06 0.35 21.87
N SER A 512 -27.78 0.21 20.75
CA SER A 512 -28.80 1.20 20.33
C SER A 512 -30.08 1.14 21.18
N HIS A 513 -30.45 -0.01 21.72
CA HIS A 513 -31.62 -0.16 22.60
C HIS A 513 -31.35 0.22 24.07
N GLY A 514 -30.09 0.11 24.53
CA GLY A 514 -29.71 0.49 25.90
C GLY A 514 -29.74 2.01 26.16
N HIS A 515 -29.57 2.84 25.13
CA HIS A 515 -29.65 4.31 25.26
C HIS A 515 -31.07 4.88 25.12
N ALA A 516 -32.10 4.07 24.81
CA ALA A 516 -33.49 4.47 24.78
C ALA A 516 -34.19 4.29 26.14
N LEU A 517 -33.49 3.76 27.15
CA LEU A 517 -34.03 3.45 28.49
C LEU A 517 -33.35 4.22 29.64
N VAL A 518 -32.53 5.26 29.35
CA VAL A 518 -31.94 6.14 30.39
C VAL A 518 -32.31 7.59 30.13
#